data_43b428fc5c3568af0cf88d6a655b149a
#
_entry.id   43b428fc5c3568af0cf88d6a655b149a
#
_cell.length_a   1.000
_cell.length_b   1.000
_cell.length_c   1.000
_cell.angle_alpha   90.00
_cell.angle_beta   90.00
_cell.angle_gamma   90.00
#
_symmetry.space_group_name_H-M   'P 1'
#
loop_
_entity.id
_entity.type
_entity.pdbx_description
1 polymer ?
#
loop_
_entity_poly.entity_id
_entity_poly.type
_entity_poly.pdbx_seq_one_letter_code
_entity_poly.pdbx_strand_id
1 'polypeptide(L)'
;RAKVWADGGKPLSETCDESMSDAFPEEFEVIDSDRIMIKPRFSAFFATSLDLVLRRLGVQTVVLAGTTTPNCIRTTAYDGISLDYDVIVLSDCTSSVTPEVQRANLEDMQRIGAEIMTLDEIKNHG
;
A
#
# COMPACT_ATOMS: atom_id res chain seq x y z
N ARG A 1 -17.18 12.27 3.13
CA ARG A 1 -17.97 11.42 2.24
C ARG A 1 -17.09 10.56 1.37
N ALA A 2 -17.45 9.29 1.23
CA ALA A 2 -16.68 8.34 0.45
C ALA A 2 -16.50 8.73 -1.02
N LYS A 3 -17.44 9.44 -1.58
CA LYS A 3 -17.47 9.78 -3.00
C LYS A 3 -16.42 10.79 -3.47
N VAL A 4 -15.84 11.56 -2.56
CA VAL A 4 -15.08 12.77 -2.95
C VAL A 4 -13.80 12.44 -3.74
N TRP A 5 -13.19 11.33 -3.41
CA TRP A 5 -11.89 10.95 -3.98
C TRP A 5 -11.93 9.61 -4.73
N ALA A 6 -13.10 9.01 -4.82
CA ALA A 6 -13.27 7.78 -5.57
C ALA A 6 -13.83 8.11 -6.96
N ASP A 7 -13.11 7.79 -7.98
CA ASP A 7 -13.48 7.84 -9.39
C ASP A 7 -14.46 8.99 -9.76
N GLY A 8 -13.98 10.21 -9.75
CA GLY A 8 -14.74 11.38 -10.12
C GLY A 8 -15.88 11.74 -9.14
N GLY A 9 -15.81 11.26 -7.91
CA GLY A 9 -16.74 11.59 -6.86
C GLY A 9 -17.92 10.65 -6.70
N LYS A 10 -17.90 9.51 -7.36
CA LYS A 10 -18.93 8.48 -7.17
C LYS A 10 -18.78 7.79 -5.81
N PRO A 11 -19.86 7.34 -5.20
CA PRO A 11 -19.79 6.48 -4.02
C PRO A 11 -19.03 5.18 -4.32
N LEU A 12 -18.37 4.63 -3.31
CA LEU A 12 -17.66 3.36 -3.49
C LEU A 12 -18.57 2.23 -3.97
N SER A 13 -19.80 2.21 -3.51
CA SER A 13 -20.78 1.22 -3.95
C SER A 13 -21.14 1.31 -5.44
N GLU A 14 -20.89 2.46 -6.06
CA GLU A 14 -21.12 2.66 -7.49
C GLU A 14 -19.85 2.46 -8.33
N THR A 15 -18.69 2.56 -7.70
CA THR A 15 -17.40 2.43 -8.39
C THR A 15 -16.77 1.06 -8.27
N CYS A 16 -17.19 0.31 -7.25
CA CYS A 16 -16.67 -1.03 -6.98
C CYS A 16 -17.83 -2.02 -7.04
N ASP A 17 -17.91 -2.78 -8.09
CA ASP A 17 -18.64 -4.02 -8.07
C ASP A 17 -17.92 -4.96 -7.11
N GLU A 18 -18.59 -5.50 -6.12
CA GLU A 18 -17.99 -6.43 -5.14
C GLU A 18 -17.31 -7.61 -5.83
N SER A 19 -17.86 -8.08 -6.92
CA SER A 19 -17.24 -9.17 -7.70
C SER A 19 -15.92 -8.77 -8.35
N MET A 20 -15.72 -7.47 -8.62
CA MET A 20 -14.51 -6.94 -9.26
C MET A 20 -13.50 -6.44 -8.23
N SER A 21 -13.96 -5.97 -7.07
CA SER A 21 -13.07 -5.44 -6.03
C SER A 21 -12.15 -6.51 -5.45
N ASP A 22 -12.55 -7.77 -5.50
CA ASP A 22 -11.77 -8.91 -5.01
C ASP A 22 -10.99 -9.61 -6.13
N ALA A 23 -11.10 -9.12 -7.37
CA ALA A 23 -10.42 -9.72 -8.50
C ALA A 23 -8.97 -9.25 -8.57
N PHE A 24 -8.04 -10.20 -8.75
CA PHE A 24 -6.64 -9.93 -9.02
C PHE A 24 -6.35 -10.13 -10.50
N PRO A 25 -5.41 -9.36 -11.09
CA PRO A 25 -4.91 -9.66 -12.42
C PRO A 25 -4.40 -11.10 -12.50
N GLU A 26 -4.57 -11.73 -13.65
CA GLU A 26 -4.15 -13.13 -13.86
C GLU A 26 -2.65 -13.33 -13.62
N GLU A 27 -1.86 -12.26 -13.78
CA GLU A 27 -0.41 -12.26 -13.56
C GLU A 27 -0.03 -12.39 -12.09
N PHE A 28 -0.98 -12.14 -11.19
CA PHE A 28 -0.75 -12.26 -9.75
C PHE A 28 -1.09 -13.67 -9.29
N GLU A 29 -0.07 -14.39 -8.89
CA GLU A 29 -0.25 -15.69 -8.27
C GLU A 29 -0.56 -15.50 -6.78
N VAL A 30 -1.81 -15.82 -6.40
CA VAL A 30 -2.24 -15.81 -5.00
C VAL A 30 -2.08 -17.22 -4.46
N ILE A 31 -1.29 -17.36 -3.41
CA ILE A 31 -1.04 -18.66 -2.76
C ILE A 31 -1.78 -18.76 -1.42
N ASP A 32 -1.91 -19.97 -0.89
CA ASP A 32 -2.69 -20.23 0.33
C ASP A 32 -2.19 -19.48 1.57
N SER A 33 -0.90 -19.15 1.61
CA SER A 33 -0.32 -18.37 2.72
C SER A 33 -0.61 -16.87 2.62
N ASP A 34 -1.07 -16.39 1.46
CA ASP A 34 -1.39 -14.98 1.30
C ASP A 34 -2.67 -14.63 2.05
N ARG A 35 -2.66 -13.45 2.66
CA ARG A 35 -3.83 -12.90 3.31
C ARG A 35 -4.45 -11.86 2.43
N ILE A 36 -5.71 -12.09 2.05
CA ILE A 36 -6.49 -11.17 1.23
C ILE A 36 -7.30 -10.29 2.17
N MET A 37 -7.20 -8.97 1.96
CA MET A 37 -7.87 -8.00 2.80
C MET A 37 -8.54 -6.94 1.93
N ILE A 38 -9.80 -6.66 2.22
CA ILE A 38 -10.52 -5.58 1.52
C ILE A 38 -10.15 -4.26 2.16
N LYS A 39 -9.69 -3.34 1.33
CA LYS A 39 -9.21 -2.03 1.74
C LYS A 39 -10.24 -0.96 1.34
N PRO A 40 -10.95 -0.34 2.32
CA PRO A 40 -12.03 0.61 1.99
C PRO A 40 -11.52 2.00 1.60
N ARG A 41 -10.30 2.35 1.96
CA ARG A 41 -9.72 3.67 1.74
C ARG A 41 -8.29 3.56 1.23
N PHE A 42 -7.59 4.69 1.11
CA PHE A 42 -6.22 4.72 0.58
C PHE A 42 -5.25 3.92 1.43
N SER A 43 -5.24 4.17 2.74
CA SER A 43 -4.36 3.43 3.64
C SER A 43 -4.87 2.01 3.87
N ALA A 44 -3.95 1.06 3.80
CA ALA A 44 -4.24 -0.33 4.12
C ALA A 44 -4.55 -0.55 5.61
N PHE A 45 -4.18 0.40 6.46
CA PHE A 45 -4.46 0.34 7.90
C PHE A 45 -5.83 0.90 8.27
N PHE A 46 -6.38 1.78 7.44
CA PHE A 46 -7.62 2.48 7.80
C PHE A 46 -8.82 1.54 7.71
N ALA A 47 -9.52 1.38 8.83
CA ALA A 47 -10.73 0.56 8.96
C ALA A 47 -10.54 -0.88 8.45
N THR A 48 -9.35 -1.43 8.67
CA THR A 48 -9.02 -2.83 8.38
C THR A 48 -8.45 -3.50 9.62
N SER A 49 -8.34 -4.82 9.58
CA SER A 49 -7.68 -5.59 10.64
C SER A 49 -6.16 -5.71 10.46
N LEU A 50 -5.56 -4.95 9.53
CA LEU A 50 -4.15 -5.16 9.17
C LEU A 50 -3.22 -5.01 10.38
N ASP A 51 -3.35 -3.95 11.16
CA ASP A 51 -2.51 -3.73 12.33
C ASP A 51 -2.64 -4.89 13.33
N LEU A 52 -3.87 -5.32 13.62
CA LEU A 52 -4.12 -6.44 14.51
C LEU A 52 -3.43 -7.72 14.01
N VAL A 53 -3.55 -8.01 12.73
CA VAL A 53 -2.94 -9.21 12.12
C VAL A 53 -1.42 -9.14 12.20
N LEU A 54 -0.84 -8.01 11.84
CA LEU A 54 0.62 -7.83 11.87
C LEU A 54 1.18 -7.95 13.29
N ARG A 55 0.50 -7.34 14.28
CA ARG A 55 0.91 -7.45 15.69
C ARG A 55 0.86 -8.89 16.18
N ARG A 56 -0.20 -9.60 15.84
CA ARG A 56 -0.32 -11.02 16.23
C ARG A 56 0.74 -11.91 15.59
N LEU A 57 1.20 -11.56 14.41
CA LEU A 57 2.28 -12.28 13.72
C LEU A 57 3.68 -11.85 14.20
N GLY A 58 3.77 -10.84 15.07
CA GLY A 58 5.05 -10.32 15.54
C GLY A 58 5.83 -9.55 14.47
N VAL A 59 5.13 -9.01 13.46
CA VAL A 59 5.77 -8.25 12.38
C VAL A 59 6.21 -6.89 12.90
N GLN A 60 7.45 -6.52 12.60
CA GLN A 60 8.04 -5.22 12.93
C GLN A 60 8.30 -4.39 11.68
N THR A 61 8.58 -5.03 10.55
CA THR A 61 8.90 -4.37 9.30
C THR A 61 7.86 -4.69 8.25
N VAL A 62 7.33 -3.67 7.58
CA VAL A 62 6.41 -3.84 6.45
C VAL A 62 7.06 -3.35 5.17
N VAL A 63 6.90 -4.11 4.09
CA VAL A 63 7.40 -3.76 2.77
C VAL A 63 6.22 -3.44 1.88
N LEU A 64 6.22 -2.26 1.27
CA LEU A 64 5.11 -1.77 0.47
C LEU A 64 5.44 -1.82 -1.03
N ALA A 65 4.52 -2.39 -1.78
CA ALA A 65 4.52 -2.42 -3.23
C ALA A 65 3.11 -2.18 -3.75
N GLY A 66 2.98 -1.74 -4.97
CA GLY A 66 1.69 -1.51 -5.62
C GLY A 66 1.51 -0.12 -6.18
N THR A 67 0.28 0.28 -6.39
CA THR A 67 -0.11 1.57 -6.97
C THR A 67 -1.24 2.20 -6.14
N THR A 68 -1.35 3.52 -6.11
CA THR A 68 -0.43 4.50 -6.68
C THR A 68 0.41 5.12 -5.57
N THR A 69 1.61 5.46 -5.88
CA THR A 69 2.58 5.95 -4.88
C THR A 69 2.09 7.14 -4.06
N PRO A 70 1.49 8.20 -4.66
CA PRO A 70 1.02 9.36 -3.88
C PRO A 70 -0.22 9.09 -3.02
N ASN A 71 -0.92 8.00 -3.23
CA ASN A 71 -2.18 7.70 -2.55
C ASN A 71 -2.05 6.49 -1.63
N CYS A 72 -2.29 5.30 -2.14
CA CYS A 72 -2.34 4.08 -1.32
C CYS A 72 -1.00 3.75 -0.66
N ILE A 73 0.10 3.91 -1.38
CA ILE A 73 1.43 3.62 -0.85
C ILE A 73 1.82 4.66 0.20
N ARG A 74 1.71 5.95 -0.14
CA ARG A 74 2.06 7.04 0.77
C ARG A 74 1.25 7.01 2.06
N THR A 75 -0.07 6.89 1.96
CA THR A 75 -0.93 6.89 3.16
C THR A 75 -0.67 5.67 4.04
N THR A 76 -0.44 4.51 3.42
CA THR A 76 -0.08 3.29 4.18
C THR A 76 1.27 3.43 4.85
N ALA A 77 2.26 4.04 4.18
CA ALA A 77 3.58 4.29 4.76
C ALA A 77 3.48 5.23 5.97
N TYR A 78 2.76 6.34 5.85
CA TYR A 78 2.56 7.29 6.95
C TYR A 78 1.88 6.64 8.15
N ASP A 79 0.81 5.87 7.90
CA ASP A 79 0.12 5.16 8.98
C ASP A 79 1.01 4.08 9.61
N GLY A 80 1.76 3.35 8.79
CA GLY A 80 2.70 2.33 9.30
C GLY A 80 3.76 2.93 10.22
N ILE A 81 4.35 4.05 9.83
CA ILE A 81 5.32 4.77 10.66
C ILE A 81 4.65 5.29 11.93
N SER A 82 3.45 5.85 11.83
CA SER A 82 2.69 6.33 12.99
C SER A 82 2.34 5.21 13.97
N LEU A 83 2.24 3.98 13.50
CA LEU A 83 1.99 2.78 14.30
C LEU A 83 3.29 2.08 14.76
N ASP A 84 4.43 2.71 14.56
CA ASP A 84 5.76 2.21 14.96
C ASP A 84 6.24 0.97 14.20
N TYR A 85 5.83 0.81 12.96
CA TYR A 85 6.47 -0.16 12.07
C TYR A 85 7.68 0.46 11.39
N ASP A 86 8.69 -0.36 11.14
CA ASP A 86 9.71 -0.05 10.14
C ASP A 86 9.08 -0.20 8.76
N VAL A 87 9.14 0.83 7.94
CA VAL A 87 8.49 0.83 6.63
C VAL A 87 9.53 0.89 5.53
N ILE A 88 9.46 -0.07 4.61
CA ILE A 88 10.27 -0.10 3.40
C ILE A 88 9.33 0.07 2.21
N VAL A 89 9.67 0.98 1.30
CA VAL A 89 8.90 1.18 0.05
C VAL A 89 9.78 0.76 -1.12
N LEU A 90 9.26 -0.12 -1.97
CA LEU A 90 10.00 -0.59 -3.14
C LEU A 90 9.84 0.41 -4.29
N SER A 91 10.95 1.05 -4.65
CA SER A 91 10.94 2.10 -5.66
C SER A 91 10.60 1.60 -7.07
N ASP A 92 10.99 0.36 -7.38
CA ASP A 92 10.74 -0.28 -8.68
C ASP A 92 9.49 -1.18 -8.70
N CYS A 93 8.81 -1.29 -7.57
CA CYS A 93 7.55 -2.04 -7.45
C CYS A 93 6.38 -1.14 -7.03
N THR A 94 6.54 0.17 -7.16
CA THR A 94 5.50 1.18 -6.98
C THR A 94 5.48 2.08 -8.20
N SER A 95 4.34 2.70 -8.47
CA SER A 95 4.23 3.58 -9.65
C SER A 95 3.24 4.71 -9.44
N SER A 96 3.44 5.76 -10.22
CA SER A 96 2.60 6.94 -10.22
C SER A 96 2.34 7.41 -11.65
N VAL A 97 1.68 8.56 -11.79
CA VAL A 97 1.27 9.11 -13.09
C VAL A 97 2.46 9.64 -13.89
N THR A 98 3.49 10.15 -13.22
CA THR A 98 4.72 10.65 -13.88
C THR A 98 5.95 10.27 -13.05
N PRO A 99 7.16 10.23 -13.68
CA PRO A 99 8.41 10.01 -12.95
C PRO A 99 8.67 11.09 -11.88
N GLU A 100 8.29 12.33 -12.14
CA GLU A 100 8.48 13.43 -11.19
C GLU A 100 7.63 13.27 -9.94
N VAL A 101 6.36 12.91 -10.10
CA VAL A 101 5.45 12.62 -8.98
C VAL A 101 5.95 11.41 -8.19
N GLN A 102 6.40 10.37 -8.88
CA GLN A 102 6.97 9.19 -8.25
C GLN A 102 8.16 9.56 -7.36
N ARG A 103 9.12 10.27 -7.91
CA ARG A 103 10.34 10.67 -7.18
C ARG A 103 10.00 11.55 -5.98
N ALA A 104 9.16 12.58 -6.17
CA ALA A 104 8.81 13.50 -5.10
C ALA A 104 8.14 12.79 -3.92
N ASN A 105 7.26 11.84 -4.19
CA ASN A 105 6.59 11.08 -3.14
C ASN A 105 7.53 10.11 -2.42
N LEU A 106 8.43 9.45 -3.14
CA LEU A 106 9.45 8.60 -2.51
C LEU A 106 10.39 9.42 -1.62
N GLU A 107 10.80 10.60 -2.06
CA GLU A 107 11.61 11.51 -1.24
C GLU A 107 10.89 11.95 0.03
N ASP A 108 9.61 12.29 -0.07
CA ASP A 108 8.82 12.67 1.10
C ASP A 108 8.68 11.52 2.11
N MET A 109 8.42 10.32 1.64
CA MET A 109 8.35 9.15 2.52
C MET A 109 9.69 8.85 3.18
N GLN A 110 10.78 9.01 2.45
CA GLN A 110 12.12 8.85 3.02
C GLN A 110 12.39 9.85 4.14
N ARG A 111 11.96 11.10 3.96
CA ARG A 111 12.15 12.14 4.98
C ARG A 111 11.43 11.86 6.29
N ILE A 112 10.30 11.17 6.25
CA ILE A 112 9.56 10.82 7.46
C ILE A 112 10.00 9.50 8.09
N GLY A 113 10.98 8.82 7.49
CA GLY A 113 11.57 7.64 8.08
C GLY A 113 11.35 6.33 7.34
N ALA A 114 10.66 6.34 6.19
CA ALA A 114 10.59 5.14 5.36
C ALA A 114 11.94 4.90 4.68
N GLU A 115 12.29 3.65 4.52
CA GLU A 115 13.45 3.24 3.76
C GLU A 115 13.02 2.95 2.32
N ILE A 116 13.74 3.50 1.34
CA ILE A 116 13.44 3.29 -0.07
C ILE A 116 14.45 2.30 -0.62
N MET A 117 13.95 1.19 -1.15
CA MET A 117 14.78 0.11 -1.68
C MET A 117 14.25 -0.37 -3.02
N THR A 118 15.11 -1.00 -3.80
CA THR A 118 14.69 -1.79 -4.96
C THR A 118 14.34 -3.22 -4.54
N LEU A 119 13.67 -3.95 -5.43
CA LEU A 119 13.36 -5.36 -5.17
C LEU A 119 14.64 -6.19 -4.98
N ASP A 120 15.67 -5.92 -5.77
CA ASP A 120 16.94 -6.62 -5.63
C ASP A 120 17.62 -6.32 -4.29
N GLU A 121 17.59 -5.07 -3.86
CA GLU A 121 18.12 -4.68 -2.55
C GLU A 121 17.41 -5.40 -1.42
N ILE A 122 16.08 -5.48 -1.45
CA ILE A 122 15.33 -6.17 -0.38
C ILE A 122 15.60 -7.68 -0.38
N LYS A 123 15.76 -8.30 -1.55
CA LYS A 123 16.12 -9.71 -1.64
C LYS A 123 17.47 -10.02 -1.00
N ASN A 124 18.39 -9.09 -1.07
CA ASN A 124 19.75 -9.22 -0.53
C ASN A 124 19.88 -8.65 0.88
N HIS A 125 18.82 -8.06 1.41
CA HIS A 125 18.80 -7.44 2.74
C HIS A 125 18.79 -8.46 3.88
N GLY A 126 18.31 -9.64 3.58
CA GLY A 126 18.27 -10.83 4.44
C GLY A 126 18.52 -10.71 5.83
#